data_d1a71e220fc17e4cd501590adfdeb8b5
#
_entry.id   d1a71e220fc17e4cd501590adfdeb8b5
#
_cell.length_a   1.000
_cell.length_b   1.000
_cell.length_c   1.000
_cell.angle_alpha   90.00
_cell.angle_beta   90.00
_cell.angle_gamma   90.00
#
_symmetry.space_group_name_H-M   'P 1'
#
loop_
_entity.id
_entity.type
_entity.pdbx_description
1 polymer ?
#
loop_
_entity_poly.entity_id
_entity_poly.type
_entity_poly.pdbx_seq_one_letter_code
_entity_poly.pdbx_strand_id
1 'polypeptide(L)'
;MRSFLACLTAFLLLLSFPSCSPSASRDSFAYAAEAFSVTVRGTYAPAGDSTPRSFAAEVTAGVPVGGDPTRRDLAVVFSSPPSLKGVTVTATLTPGPDGTYQRSVVFTYPSDYGTIEIPAKGREFDGFLRFAEALLPFGDVTDLSPVADGGYTVTRTGEGREAVYTFAEGQTFPVRVSLTDSRGAVEMAVSGGAASGGLNPS
;
A
#
# COMPACT_ATOMS: atom_id res chain seq x y z
N MET A 1 29.86 49.37 19.45
CA MET A 1 29.42 48.21 20.29
C MET A 1 27.93 47.86 20.15
N ARG A 2 26.99 48.78 19.88
CA ARG A 2 25.57 48.49 19.75
C ARG A 2 25.18 47.69 18.47
N SER A 3 25.91 47.84 17.37
CA SER A 3 25.64 47.14 16.12
C SER A 3 26.06 45.67 16.11
N PHE A 4 27.05 45.28 16.92
CA PHE A 4 27.51 43.89 17.01
C PHE A 4 26.57 42.99 17.79
N LEU A 5 25.87 43.56 18.78
CA LEU A 5 24.91 42.84 19.60
C LEU A 5 23.64 42.51 18.80
N ALA A 6 23.22 43.37 17.88
CA ALA A 6 22.04 43.17 17.04
C ALA A 6 22.24 42.04 15.98
N CYS A 7 23.45 41.93 15.43
CA CYS A 7 23.78 40.84 14.50
C CYS A 7 23.86 39.46 15.21
N LEU A 8 24.36 39.43 16.45
CA LEU A 8 24.48 38.19 17.20
C LEU A 8 23.12 37.61 17.61
N THR A 9 22.18 38.48 17.98
CA THR A 9 20.80 38.04 18.32
C THR A 9 20.02 37.57 17.09
N ALA A 10 20.22 38.18 15.91
CA ALA A 10 19.60 37.71 14.67
C ALA A 10 20.16 36.36 14.22
N PHE A 11 21.46 36.10 14.45
CA PHE A 11 22.08 34.82 14.11
C PHE A 11 21.64 33.68 15.07
N LEU A 12 21.46 33.99 16.35
CA LEU A 12 20.92 32.99 17.31
C LEU A 12 19.44 32.64 17.07
N LEU A 13 18.62 33.56 16.55
CA LEU A 13 17.24 33.32 16.18
C LEU A 13 17.10 32.44 14.94
N LEU A 14 18.08 32.43 14.06
CA LEU A 14 18.12 31.56 12.87
C LEU A 14 18.52 30.11 13.20
N LEU A 15 19.12 29.86 14.36
CA LEU A 15 19.52 28.52 14.81
C LEU A 15 18.45 27.83 15.65
N SER A 16 17.33 28.49 15.98
CA SER A 16 16.26 27.96 16.82
C SER A 16 15.02 27.51 16.03
N PHE A 17 15.11 27.29 14.73
CA PHE A 17 14.12 26.45 14.08
C PHE A 17 14.33 25.03 14.58
N PRO A 18 13.40 24.46 15.38
CA PRO A 18 13.44 23.05 15.63
C PRO A 18 13.36 22.41 14.26
N SER A 19 14.41 21.76 13.86
CA SER A 19 14.37 20.75 12.82
C SER A 19 13.39 19.68 13.35
N CYS A 20 12.10 19.90 13.15
CA CYS A 20 11.12 18.85 13.19
C CYS A 20 11.48 17.90 12.04
N SER A 21 12.48 17.06 12.26
CA SER A 21 12.57 15.83 11.53
C SER A 21 11.29 15.07 11.87
N PRO A 22 10.36 14.93 10.95
CA PRO A 22 9.15 14.19 11.26
C PRO A 22 9.58 12.77 11.65
N SER A 23 9.26 12.35 12.86
CA SER A 23 9.30 10.95 13.30
C SER A 23 8.34 10.08 12.47
N ALA A 24 7.76 10.66 11.43
CA ALA A 24 6.75 10.12 10.53
C ALA A 24 7.19 8.82 9.83
N SER A 25 8.48 8.53 9.69
CA SER A 25 8.91 7.39 8.87
C SER A 25 8.65 6.01 9.52
N ARG A 26 8.54 5.91 10.86
CA ARG A 26 8.25 4.65 11.54
C ARG A 26 6.75 4.40 11.73
N ASP A 27 5.97 5.46 11.94
CA ASP A 27 4.54 5.34 12.21
C ASP A 27 3.68 5.35 10.94
N SER A 28 4.21 5.81 9.81
CA SER A 28 3.48 5.91 8.53
C SER A 28 2.89 4.59 8.04
N PHE A 29 3.48 3.46 8.41
CA PHE A 29 3.03 2.13 7.98
C PHE A 29 2.51 1.28 9.15
N ALA A 30 2.11 1.90 10.26
CA ALA A 30 1.55 1.20 11.42
C ALA A 30 0.31 0.36 11.03
N TYR A 31 -0.50 0.84 10.07
CA TYR A 31 -1.64 0.08 9.55
C TYR A 31 -1.25 -1.28 8.96
N ALA A 32 -0.03 -1.40 8.44
CA ALA A 32 0.44 -2.66 7.86
C ALA A 32 0.84 -3.70 8.92
N ALA A 33 0.86 -3.36 10.20
CA ALA A 33 1.05 -4.32 11.29
C ALA A 33 -0.24 -5.06 11.68
N GLU A 34 -1.40 -4.59 11.20
CA GLU A 34 -2.72 -5.12 11.53
C GLU A 34 -3.46 -5.61 10.28
N ALA A 35 -4.58 -6.30 10.47
CA ALA A 35 -5.50 -6.58 9.38
C ALA A 35 -6.23 -5.28 8.99
N PHE A 36 -6.47 -5.10 7.70
CA PHE A 36 -7.19 -3.93 7.19
C PHE A 36 -8.07 -4.25 5.99
N SER A 37 -9.06 -3.40 5.75
CA SER A 37 -9.85 -3.37 4.53
C SER A 37 -9.95 -1.94 3.99
N VAL A 38 -9.77 -1.77 2.69
CA VAL A 38 -9.81 -0.49 2.00
C VAL A 38 -10.48 -0.61 0.64
N THR A 39 -11.09 0.48 0.18
CA THR A 39 -11.55 0.61 -1.21
C THR A 39 -10.48 1.35 -2.00
N VAL A 40 -10.10 0.80 -3.14
CA VAL A 40 -9.14 1.40 -4.07
C VAL A 40 -9.81 1.71 -5.41
N ARG A 41 -9.41 2.82 -6.02
CA ARG A 41 -9.81 3.21 -7.38
C ARG A 41 -8.61 3.81 -8.09
N GLY A 42 -8.35 3.36 -9.31
CA GLY A 42 -7.16 3.84 -9.98
C GLY A 42 -7.03 3.35 -11.41
N THR A 43 -5.80 3.41 -11.87
CA THR A 43 -5.39 2.97 -13.19
C THR A 43 -4.19 2.04 -13.11
N TYR A 44 -4.14 1.11 -14.03
CA TYR A 44 -3.01 0.22 -14.27
C TYR A 44 -2.56 0.36 -15.71
N ALA A 45 -1.29 0.66 -15.91
CA ALA A 45 -0.63 0.69 -17.22
C ALA A 45 0.39 -0.47 -17.27
N PRO A 46 0.10 -1.57 -18.02
CA PRO A 46 1.07 -2.66 -18.19
C PRO A 46 2.35 -2.17 -18.87
N ALA A 47 3.48 -2.79 -18.57
CA ALA A 47 4.72 -2.49 -19.26
C ALA A 47 4.58 -2.74 -20.79
N GLY A 48 4.97 -1.74 -21.58
CA GLY A 48 4.85 -1.80 -23.05
C GLY A 48 3.45 -1.46 -23.61
N ASP A 49 2.44 -1.21 -22.76
CA ASP A 49 1.13 -0.72 -23.17
C ASP A 49 0.94 0.70 -22.63
N SER A 50 0.76 1.66 -23.51
CA SER A 50 0.56 3.08 -23.14
C SER A 50 -0.88 3.40 -22.71
N THR A 51 -1.81 2.44 -22.80
CA THR A 51 -3.22 2.67 -22.49
C THR A 51 -3.54 2.28 -21.06
N PRO A 52 -3.71 3.25 -20.12
CA PRO A 52 -4.09 2.94 -18.75
C PRO A 52 -5.49 2.31 -18.70
N ARG A 53 -5.64 1.29 -17.88
CA ARG A 53 -6.92 0.60 -17.63
C ARG A 53 -7.42 0.95 -16.24
N SER A 54 -8.64 1.50 -16.17
CA SER A 54 -9.25 1.88 -14.89
C SER A 54 -9.76 0.65 -14.13
N PHE A 55 -9.64 0.69 -12.82
CA PHE A 55 -10.19 -0.33 -11.92
C PHE A 55 -10.78 0.28 -10.65
N ALA A 56 -11.66 -0.46 -9.99
CA ALA A 56 -12.06 -0.24 -8.62
C ALA A 56 -12.22 -1.60 -7.93
N ALA A 57 -11.76 -1.68 -6.69
CA ALA A 57 -11.81 -2.92 -5.91
C ALA A 57 -11.85 -2.62 -4.41
N GLU A 58 -12.34 -3.59 -3.65
CA GLU A 58 -12.09 -3.69 -2.22
C GLU A 58 -10.88 -4.60 -2.00
N VAL A 59 -9.95 -4.14 -1.17
CA VAL A 59 -8.75 -4.90 -0.79
C VAL A 59 -8.81 -5.20 0.69
N THR A 60 -8.72 -6.47 1.04
CA THR A 60 -8.60 -6.93 2.42
C THR A 60 -7.24 -7.60 2.61
N ALA A 61 -6.57 -7.24 3.68
CA ALA A 61 -5.31 -7.82 4.09
C ALA A 61 -5.43 -8.39 5.51
N GLY A 62 -5.09 -9.65 5.67
CA GLY A 62 -5.06 -10.34 6.96
C GLY A 62 -3.93 -9.85 7.87
N VAL A 63 -3.85 -10.37 9.08
CA VAL A 63 -2.75 -10.08 10.02
C VAL A 63 -1.43 -10.62 9.45
N PRO A 64 -0.33 -9.87 9.55
CA PRO A 64 0.97 -10.33 9.08
C PRO A 64 1.48 -11.53 9.87
N VAL A 65 2.08 -12.48 9.19
CA VAL A 65 2.67 -13.66 9.79
C VAL A 65 4.15 -13.43 10.10
N GLY A 66 4.56 -13.71 11.34
CA GLY A 66 5.95 -13.53 11.76
C GLY A 66 6.43 -12.07 11.79
N GLY A 67 5.51 -11.12 11.82
CA GLY A 67 5.84 -9.68 11.83
C GLY A 67 6.29 -9.11 10.48
N ASP A 68 6.27 -9.90 9.42
CA ASP A 68 6.58 -9.46 8.05
C ASP A 68 5.29 -8.92 7.38
N PRO A 69 5.18 -7.61 7.12
CA PRO A 69 3.97 -7.01 6.56
C PRO A 69 3.61 -7.53 5.16
N THR A 70 4.53 -8.16 4.46
CA THR A 70 4.30 -8.75 3.14
C THR A 70 3.78 -10.20 3.20
N ARG A 71 3.94 -10.86 4.35
CA ARG A 71 3.50 -12.25 4.57
C ARG A 71 2.13 -12.29 5.24
N ARG A 72 1.10 -12.20 4.43
CA ARG A 72 -0.30 -12.23 4.89
C ARG A 72 -1.25 -12.74 3.83
N ASP A 73 -2.43 -13.12 4.25
CA ASP A 73 -3.53 -13.38 3.34
C ASP A 73 -4.00 -12.07 2.72
N LEU A 74 -4.33 -12.12 1.42
CA LEU A 74 -4.83 -10.98 0.67
C LEU A 74 -6.09 -11.39 -0.09
N ALA A 75 -7.05 -10.49 -0.16
CA ALA A 75 -8.20 -10.64 -1.04
C ALA A 75 -8.45 -9.32 -1.79
N VAL A 76 -8.79 -9.44 -3.08
CA VAL A 76 -9.17 -8.32 -3.95
C VAL A 76 -10.51 -8.65 -4.58
N VAL A 77 -11.53 -7.86 -4.31
CA VAL A 77 -12.87 -8.00 -4.88
C VAL A 77 -13.10 -6.85 -5.85
N PHE A 78 -13.18 -7.14 -7.14
CA PHE A 78 -13.35 -6.12 -8.16
C PHE A 78 -14.79 -5.64 -8.26
N SER A 79 -14.97 -4.32 -8.32
CA SER A 79 -16.25 -3.66 -8.60
C SER A 79 -16.27 -2.99 -9.99
N SER A 80 -15.12 -2.76 -10.61
CA SER A 80 -14.93 -2.17 -11.93
C SER A 80 -13.63 -2.67 -12.55
N PRO A 81 -13.53 -2.84 -13.88
CA PRO A 81 -14.58 -2.62 -14.89
C PRO A 81 -15.73 -3.65 -14.82
N PRO A 82 -16.83 -3.47 -15.58
CA PRO A 82 -17.96 -4.39 -15.56
C PRO A 82 -17.59 -5.85 -15.83
N SER A 83 -16.58 -6.11 -16.65
CA SER A 83 -16.06 -7.45 -16.95
C SER A 83 -15.37 -8.14 -15.75
N LEU A 84 -14.98 -7.41 -14.74
CA LEU A 84 -14.37 -7.95 -13.51
C LEU A 84 -15.28 -7.81 -12.28
N LYS A 85 -16.49 -7.25 -12.45
CA LYS A 85 -17.40 -7.01 -11.32
C LYS A 85 -17.73 -8.32 -10.60
N GLY A 86 -17.46 -8.36 -9.30
CA GLY A 86 -17.67 -9.52 -8.44
C GLY A 86 -16.57 -10.59 -8.51
N VAL A 87 -15.60 -10.41 -9.41
CA VAL A 87 -14.42 -11.28 -9.42
C VAL A 87 -13.63 -11.08 -8.15
N THR A 88 -13.27 -12.16 -7.49
CA THR A 88 -12.41 -12.16 -6.29
C THR A 88 -11.10 -12.88 -6.58
N VAL A 89 -10.00 -12.29 -6.15
CA VAL A 89 -8.68 -12.93 -6.16
C VAL A 89 -8.20 -13.04 -4.72
N THR A 90 -8.02 -14.26 -4.25
CA THR A 90 -7.58 -14.54 -2.88
C THR A 90 -6.20 -15.18 -2.91
N ALA A 91 -5.28 -14.65 -2.14
CA ALA A 91 -3.98 -15.25 -1.87
C ALA A 91 -3.93 -15.68 -0.40
N THR A 92 -3.74 -16.97 -0.16
CA THR A 92 -3.66 -17.55 1.18
C THR A 92 -2.26 -18.09 1.44
N LEU A 93 -1.71 -17.82 2.62
CA LEU A 93 -0.44 -18.35 3.08
C LEU A 93 -0.65 -19.60 3.92
N THR A 94 -0.04 -20.70 3.49
CA THR A 94 -0.08 -21.98 4.22
C THR A 94 1.34 -22.27 4.76
N PRO A 95 1.52 -22.57 6.06
CA PRO A 95 2.80 -22.94 6.60
C PRO A 95 3.25 -24.30 6.05
N GLY A 96 4.46 -24.37 5.55
CA GLY A 96 5.12 -25.60 5.13
C GLY A 96 5.83 -26.29 6.32
N PRO A 97 6.20 -27.57 6.16
CA PRO A 97 6.81 -28.38 7.23
C PRO A 97 8.21 -27.89 7.66
N ASP A 98 8.87 -27.11 6.84
CA ASP A 98 10.22 -26.55 7.05
C ASP A 98 10.20 -25.11 7.57
N GLY A 99 9.03 -24.59 7.96
CA GLY A 99 8.85 -23.20 8.40
C GLY A 99 8.79 -22.20 7.26
N THR A 100 8.81 -22.65 6.01
CA THR A 100 8.50 -21.81 4.85
C THR A 100 7.00 -21.58 4.72
N TYR A 101 6.61 -20.55 3.97
CA TYR A 101 5.21 -20.29 3.65
C TYR A 101 4.99 -20.47 2.16
N GLN A 102 3.97 -21.27 1.82
CA GLN A 102 3.51 -21.44 0.45
C GLN A 102 2.32 -20.51 0.22
N ARG A 103 2.34 -19.77 -0.89
CA ARG A 103 1.24 -18.92 -1.33
C ARG A 103 0.37 -19.69 -2.30
N SER A 104 -0.91 -19.84 -1.97
CA SER A 104 -1.94 -20.32 -2.87
C SER A 104 -2.78 -19.16 -3.37
N VAL A 105 -3.02 -19.07 -4.67
CA VAL A 105 -3.86 -18.03 -5.26
C VAL A 105 -5.05 -18.68 -5.93
N VAL A 106 -6.26 -18.21 -5.58
CA VAL A 106 -7.51 -18.66 -6.15
C VAL A 106 -8.21 -17.47 -6.78
N PHE A 107 -8.63 -17.65 -8.02
CA PHE A 107 -9.46 -16.71 -8.75
C PHE A 107 -10.90 -17.19 -8.74
N THR A 108 -11.79 -16.39 -8.23
CA THR A 108 -13.22 -16.74 -8.07
C THR A 108 -14.04 -15.85 -9.00
N TYR A 109 -14.78 -16.46 -9.90
CA TYR A 109 -15.62 -15.77 -10.88
C TYR A 109 -17.10 -16.06 -10.60
N PRO A 110 -17.96 -15.03 -10.43
CA PRO A 110 -19.39 -15.23 -10.32
C PRO A 110 -19.99 -15.66 -11.68
N SER A 111 -20.84 -16.67 -11.68
CA SER A 111 -21.57 -17.12 -12.85
C SER A 111 -23.04 -17.33 -12.53
N ASP A 112 -23.88 -17.40 -13.55
CA ASP A 112 -25.31 -17.67 -13.40
C ASP A 112 -25.61 -19.06 -12.79
N TYR A 113 -24.64 -19.97 -12.81
CA TYR A 113 -24.73 -21.33 -12.28
C TYR A 113 -23.98 -21.52 -10.95
N GLY A 114 -23.53 -20.44 -10.32
CA GLY A 114 -22.74 -20.44 -9.09
C GLY A 114 -21.37 -19.85 -9.28
N THR A 115 -20.46 -20.17 -8.38
CA THR A 115 -19.11 -19.64 -8.36
C THR A 115 -18.13 -20.59 -9.03
N ILE A 116 -17.31 -20.09 -9.93
CA ILE A 116 -16.22 -20.84 -10.57
C ILE A 116 -14.92 -20.47 -9.88
N GLU A 117 -14.22 -21.44 -9.32
CA GLU A 117 -12.92 -21.28 -8.71
C GLU A 117 -11.82 -21.80 -9.64
N ILE A 118 -10.84 -20.96 -9.91
CA ILE A 118 -9.70 -21.30 -10.76
C ILE A 118 -8.44 -21.13 -9.92
N PRO A 119 -7.78 -22.23 -9.49
CA PRO A 119 -6.49 -22.12 -8.82
C PRO A 119 -5.43 -21.61 -9.79
N ALA A 120 -4.70 -20.59 -9.38
CA ALA A 120 -3.59 -20.06 -10.19
C ALA A 120 -2.43 -21.07 -10.20
N LYS A 121 -2.01 -21.45 -11.37
CA LYS A 121 -0.80 -22.25 -11.59
C LYS A 121 0.30 -21.32 -12.09
N GLY A 122 1.12 -20.79 -11.17
CA GLY A 122 2.19 -19.87 -11.52
C GLY A 122 1.81 -18.39 -11.36
N ARG A 123 2.45 -17.51 -12.13
CA ARG A 123 2.32 -16.04 -11.99
C ARG A 123 1.19 -15.41 -12.82
N GLU A 124 0.33 -16.20 -13.40
CA GLU A 124 -0.69 -15.74 -14.36
C GLU A 124 -1.65 -14.69 -13.77
N PHE A 125 -1.90 -14.75 -12.44
CA PHE A 125 -2.81 -13.83 -11.74
C PHE A 125 -2.10 -12.85 -10.80
N ASP A 126 -0.77 -12.81 -10.77
CA ASP A 126 -0.01 -11.87 -9.93
C ASP A 126 -0.39 -10.41 -10.21
N GLY A 127 -0.79 -10.08 -11.44
CA GLY A 127 -1.25 -8.76 -11.82
C GLY A 127 -2.46 -8.27 -11.02
N PHE A 128 -3.37 -9.16 -10.63
CA PHE A 128 -4.57 -8.81 -9.86
C PHE A 128 -4.27 -8.57 -8.37
N LEU A 129 -3.28 -9.26 -7.81
CA LEU A 129 -2.86 -9.06 -6.43
C LEU A 129 -1.98 -7.81 -6.26
N ARG A 130 -1.44 -7.29 -7.35
CA ARG A 130 -0.57 -6.14 -7.36
C ARG A 130 -1.19 -4.90 -6.70
N PHE A 131 -2.51 -4.73 -6.81
CA PHE A 131 -3.24 -3.64 -6.16
C PHE A 131 -3.21 -3.78 -4.63
N ALA A 132 -3.30 -5.00 -4.12
CA ALA A 132 -3.16 -5.29 -2.69
C ALA A 132 -1.69 -5.17 -2.24
N GLU A 133 -0.77 -5.72 -3.01
CA GLU A 133 0.67 -5.66 -2.73
C GLU A 133 1.20 -4.22 -2.72
N ALA A 134 0.66 -3.34 -3.57
CA ALA A 134 1.04 -1.93 -3.60
C ALA A 134 0.69 -1.18 -2.31
N LEU A 135 -0.26 -1.68 -1.51
CA LEU A 135 -0.61 -1.12 -0.20
C LEU A 135 0.36 -1.56 0.90
N LEU A 136 1.17 -2.59 0.67
CA LEU A 136 2.09 -3.13 1.67
C LEU A 136 3.46 -2.45 1.56
N PRO A 137 4.07 -2.06 2.69
CA PRO A 137 5.41 -1.50 2.67
C PRO A 137 6.44 -2.57 2.25
N PHE A 138 7.37 -2.19 1.40
CA PHE A 138 8.49 -3.01 0.97
C PHE A 138 9.76 -2.17 0.88
N GLY A 139 10.93 -2.80 0.80
CA GLY A 139 12.22 -2.12 0.62
C GLY A 139 12.48 -1.02 1.66
N ASP A 140 13.31 -0.06 1.28
CA ASP A 140 13.75 1.03 2.14
C ASP A 140 13.03 2.34 1.83
N VAL A 141 12.90 3.21 2.84
CA VAL A 141 12.46 4.59 2.64
C VAL A 141 13.61 5.37 2.01
N THR A 142 13.39 5.93 0.84
CA THR A 142 14.38 6.69 0.08
C THR A 142 14.08 8.19 0.04
N ASP A 143 12.83 8.57 0.25
CA ASP A 143 12.44 9.97 0.37
C ASP A 143 11.24 10.16 1.31
N LEU A 144 11.20 11.32 1.97
CA LEU A 144 10.11 11.78 2.81
C LEU A 144 9.92 13.28 2.58
N SER A 145 8.85 13.66 1.91
CA SER A 145 8.59 15.03 1.51
C SER A 145 7.24 15.54 1.98
N PRO A 146 7.14 16.77 2.51
CA PRO A 146 5.86 17.38 2.86
C PRO A 146 5.04 17.70 1.59
N VAL A 147 3.71 17.69 1.71
CA VAL A 147 2.78 18.18 0.69
C VAL A 147 2.05 19.43 1.17
N ALA A 148 1.53 20.23 0.22
CA ALA A 148 0.99 21.57 0.50
C ALA A 148 -0.16 21.59 1.52
N ASP A 149 -0.92 20.49 1.64
CA ASP A 149 -2.12 20.39 2.49
C ASP A 149 -1.81 19.80 3.90
N GLY A 150 -0.58 19.93 4.38
CA GLY A 150 -0.16 19.46 5.70
C GLY A 150 0.13 17.97 5.78
N GLY A 151 -0.09 17.22 4.70
CA GLY A 151 0.28 15.81 4.60
C GLY A 151 1.75 15.60 4.22
N TYR A 152 2.10 14.38 3.85
CA TYR A 152 3.44 14.02 3.41
C TYR A 152 3.42 12.85 2.42
N THR A 153 4.50 12.73 1.64
CA THR A 153 4.77 11.56 0.79
C THR A 153 5.94 10.77 1.35
N VAL A 154 5.84 9.45 1.21
CA VAL A 154 6.94 8.53 1.50
C VAL A 154 7.25 7.75 0.24
N THR A 155 8.48 7.85 -0.25
CA THR A 155 8.97 7.01 -1.35
C THR A 155 9.72 5.81 -0.79
N ARG A 156 9.38 4.63 -1.27
CA ARG A 156 10.09 3.39 -0.93
C ARG A 156 10.59 2.71 -2.19
N THR A 157 11.81 2.20 -2.12
CA THR A 157 12.44 1.47 -3.23
C THR A 157 13.00 0.14 -2.74
N GLY A 158 12.93 -0.87 -3.57
CA GLY A 158 13.49 -2.19 -3.29
C GLY A 158 13.05 -3.22 -4.32
N GLU A 159 13.85 -4.23 -4.56
CA GLU A 159 13.54 -5.36 -5.46
C GLU A 159 13.13 -4.93 -6.88
N GLY A 160 13.70 -3.83 -7.40
CA GLY A 160 13.34 -3.27 -8.71
C GLY A 160 11.96 -2.63 -8.76
N ARG A 161 11.41 -2.25 -7.61
CA ARG A 161 10.13 -1.56 -7.44
C ARG A 161 10.33 -0.19 -6.78
N GLU A 162 9.49 0.76 -7.15
CA GLU A 162 9.37 2.05 -6.49
C GLU A 162 7.90 2.31 -6.17
N ALA A 163 7.60 2.70 -4.95
CA ALA A 163 6.26 3.15 -4.57
C ALA A 163 6.32 4.48 -3.84
N VAL A 164 5.35 5.35 -4.18
CA VAL A 164 5.11 6.61 -3.50
C VAL A 164 3.77 6.54 -2.80
N TYR A 165 3.79 6.72 -1.48
CA TYR A 165 2.62 6.74 -0.61
C TYR A 165 2.35 8.19 -0.19
N THR A 166 1.15 8.68 -0.43
CA THR A 166 0.72 10.01 0.02
C THR A 166 -0.21 9.84 1.21
N PHE A 167 0.13 10.48 2.32
CA PHE A 167 -0.67 10.54 3.53
C PHE A 167 -1.23 11.95 3.69
N ALA A 168 -2.53 12.07 3.96
CA ALA A 168 -3.12 13.32 4.37
C ALA A 168 -2.81 13.58 5.85
N GLU A 169 -2.91 14.84 6.27
CA GLU A 169 -2.70 15.23 7.68
C GLU A 169 -3.59 14.41 8.63
N GLY A 170 -2.98 13.84 9.66
CA GLY A 170 -3.67 13.03 10.67
C GLY A 170 -4.20 11.68 10.20
N GLN A 171 -3.94 11.27 8.97
CA GLN A 171 -4.35 9.95 8.46
C GLN A 171 -3.26 8.90 8.70
N THR A 172 -3.68 7.72 9.14
CA THR A 172 -2.80 6.55 9.34
C THR A 172 -2.70 5.66 8.09
N PHE A 173 -3.64 5.80 7.15
CA PHE A 173 -3.63 5.14 5.85
C PHE A 173 -3.22 6.10 4.74
N PRO A 174 -2.50 5.63 3.71
CA PRO A 174 -2.23 6.46 2.54
C PRO A 174 -3.54 6.76 1.82
N VAL A 175 -3.72 8.00 1.38
CA VAL A 175 -4.86 8.43 0.55
C VAL A 175 -4.60 8.19 -0.95
N ARG A 176 -3.33 8.04 -1.32
CA ARG A 176 -2.90 7.70 -2.67
C ARG A 176 -1.66 6.84 -2.63
N VAL A 177 -1.58 5.88 -3.56
CA VAL A 177 -0.41 5.05 -3.77
C VAL A 177 -0.11 5.00 -5.27
N SER A 178 1.16 5.19 -5.63
CA SER A 178 1.67 4.87 -6.95
C SER A 178 2.76 3.82 -6.83
N LEU A 179 2.74 2.81 -7.69
CA LEU A 179 3.73 1.74 -7.75
C LEU A 179 4.21 1.57 -9.17
N THR A 180 5.53 1.58 -9.36
CA THR A 180 6.17 1.32 -10.65
C THR A 180 7.18 0.19 -10.52
N ASP A 181 7.16 -0.75 -11.46
CA ASP A 181 8.13 -1.84 -11.57
C ASP A 181 8.24 -2.32 -13.04
N SER A 182 8.96 -3.41 -13.28
CA SER A 182 9.13 -3.99 -14.61
C SER A 182 7.83 -4.47 -15.28
N ARG A 183 6.74 -4.63 -14.53
CA ARG A 183 5.41 -5.04 -15.03
C ARG A 183 4.55 -3.85 -15.44
N GLY A 184 4.96 -2.60 -15.12
CA GLY A 184 4.26 -1.36 -15.46
C GLY A 184 3.98 -0.49 -14.25
N ALA A 185 3.00 0.40 -14.34
CA ALA A 185 2.63 1.36 -13.30
C ALA A 185 1.19 1.15 -12.79
N VAL A 186 1.00 1.34 -11.50
CA VAL A 186 -0.31 1.41 -10.81
C VAL A 186 -0.41 2.75 -10.13
N GLU A 187 -1.50 3.46 -10.33
CA GLU A 187 -1.86 4.65 -9.56
C GLU A 187 -3.24 4.47 -8.96
N MET A 188 -3.40 4.65 -7.66
CA MET A 188 -4.69 4.46 -7.00
C MET A 188 -4.92 5.45 -5.86
N ALA A 189 -6.15 5.89 -5.75
CA ALA A 189 -6.70 6.54 -4.57
C ALA A 189 -7.21 5.45 -3.61
N VAL A 190 -7.00 5.66 -2.31
CA VAL A 190 -7.38 4.76 -1.23
C VAL A 190 -8.41 5.46 -0.35
N SER A 191 -9.46 4.76 0.03
CA SER A 191 -10.52 5.27 0.91
C SER A 191 -11.07 4.18 1.83
N GLY A 192 -11.69 4.57 2.93
CA GLY A 192 -12.37 3.65 3.84
C GLY A 192 -11.44 2.78 4.69
N GLY A 193 -10.18 3.18 4.86
CA GLY A 193 -9.22 2.44 5.69
C GLY A 193 -9.67 2.38 7.16
N ALA A 194 -10.13 1.21 7.59
CA ALA A 194 -10.29 0.87 9.00
C ALA A 194 -9.33 -0.27 9.33
N ALA A 195 -8.42 -0.04 10.27
CA ALA A 195 -7.75 -1.14 10.94
C ALA A 195 -8.84 -1.89 11.74
N SER A 196 -9.08 -3.15 11.42
CA SER A 196 -9.99 -3.97 12.19
C SER A 196 -9.28 -4.35 13.49
N GLY A 197 -9.42 -3.51 14.51
CA GLY A 197 -9.08 -3.88 15.88
C GLY A 197 -9.77 -5.20 16.21
N GLY A 198 -8.99 -6.21 16.62
CA GLY A 198 -9.30 -7.60 16.75
C GLY A 198 -10.75 -7.94 17.04
N LEU A 199 -11.37 -8.66 16.14
CA LEU A 199 -12.50 -9.53 16.48
C LEU A 199 -11.92 -10.65 17.35
N ASN A 200 -12.08 -10.51 18.67
CA ASN A 200 -11.92 -11.61 19.59
C ASN A 200 -12.90 -12.72 19.15
N PRO A 201 -12.45 -13.92 18.79
CA PRO A 201 -13.37 -15.05 18.68
C PRO A 201 -13.84 -15.43 20.09
N SER A 202 -15.09 -15.21 20.36
CA SER A 202 -15.82 -15.76 21.52
C SER A 202 -16.08 -17.24 21.31
#